data_be44b6ad017c39e4f85d802f0e1c9dac
#
_entry.id   be44b6ad017c39e4f85d802f0e1c9dac
#
_cell.length_a   1.000
_cell.length_b   1.000
_cell.length_c   1.000
_cell.angle_alpha   90.00
_cell.angle_beta   90.00
_cell.angle_gamma   90.00
#
_symmetry.space_group_name_H-M   'P 1'
#
loop_
_entity.id
_entity.type
_entity.pdbx_description
1 polymer ?
#
loop_
_entity_poly.entity_id
_entity_poly.type
_entity_poly.pdbx_seq_one_letter_code
_entity_poly.pdbx_strand_id
1 'polypeptide(L)'
;MIQQFCMTQVYKTETRDDAGTWRGGVHVIVFNAGSHDATVGGKTLRHDETIEFTAVNVGDVIQFDYDATSSDLEITAGFRRN
;
A
#
# COMPACT_ATOMS: atom_id res chain seq x y z
N MET A 1 -16.46 2.80 27.16
CA MET A 1 -16.24 2.52 26.53
C MET A 1 -15.78 2.11 25.76
N ILE A 2 -15.60 1.80 25.16
CA ILE A 2 -15.32 1.37 24.41
C ILE A 2 -14.67 1.16 23.72
N GLN A 3 -14.44 0.89 23.29
CA GLN A 3 -13.89 0.62 22.60
C GLN A 3 -13.41 0.40 21.79
N GLN A 4 -13.13 0.45 21.49
CA GLN A 4 -12.82 0.32 20.61
C GLN A 4 -12.06 -0.30 20.23
N PHE A 5 -11.62 -0.52 20.27
CA PHE A 5 -11.04 -1.26 19.94
C PHE A 5 -10.90 -1.82 18.94
N CYS A 6 -11.36 -2.01 18.72
CA CYS A 6 -11.47 -2.59 17.49
C CYS A 6 -10.61 -1.98 16.47
N MET A 7 -10.02 -0.99 16.76
CA MET A 7 -9.10 -0.46 15.92
C MET A 7 -7.94 -1.23 15.91
N THR A 8 -7.96 -2.37 15.43
CA THR A 8 -6.89 -3.27 15.62
C THR A 8 -6.17 -3.57 14.34
N GLN A 9 -5.82 -2.54 13.62
CA GLN A 9 -4.92 -2.70 12.51
C GLN A 9 -3.50 -2.41 12.96
N VAL A 10 -2.58 -3.21 12.46
CA VAL A 10 -1.15 -3.00 12.67
C VAL A 10 -0.57 -2.51 11.34
N TYR A 11 0.11 -1.38 11.36
CA TYR A 11 0.67 -0.81 10.14
C TYR A 11 2.15 -1.09 10.04
N LYS A 12 2.59 -1.40 8.83
CA LYS A 12 4.00 -1.57 8.52
C LYS A 12 4.32 -0.80 7.24
N THR A 13 5.51 -0.22 7.20
CA THR A 13 5.96 0.50 6.02
C THR A 13 7.17 -0.21 5.44
N GLU A 14 7.20 -0.36 4.13
CA GLU A 14 8.36 -0.89 3.44
C GLU A 14 8.63 -0.06 2.19
N THR A 15 9.84 -0.16 1.66
CA THR A 15 10.24 0.54 0.45
C THR A 15 10.49 -0.47 -0.65
N ARG A 16 10.01 -0.16 -1.85
CA ARG A 16 10.22 -0.98 -3.02
C ARG A 16 10.84 -0.16 -4.14
N ASP A 17 11.90 -0.67 -4.73
CA ASP A 17 12.57 -0.06 -5.88
C ASP A 17 12.68 -1.04 -7.04
N ASP A 18 11.84 -2.04 -7.05
CA ASP A 18 11.82 -3.09 -8.07
C ASP A 18 10.44 -3.13 -8.73
N ALA A 19 10.16 -4.20 -9.45
CA ALA A 19 8.85 -4.45 -10.04
C ALA A 19 8.34 -5.81 -9.57
N GLY A 20 7.05 -5.91 -9.40
CA GLY A 20 6.45 -7.17 -8.97
C GLY A 20 5.01 -7.03 -8.61
N THR A 21 4.53 -7.97 -7.81
CA THR A 21 3.17 -7.96 -7.28
C THR A 21 3.25 -7.85 -5.77
N TRP A 22 2.51 -6.89 -5.22
CA TRP A 22 2.40 -6.71 -3.78
C TRP A 22 1.05 -7.24 -3.33
N ARG A 23 1.05 -7.95 -2.22
CA ARG A 23 -0.18 -8.55 -1.71
C ARG A 23 -0.17 -8.55 -0.19
N GLY A 24 -1.30 -8.23 0.38
CA GLY A 24 -1.52 -8.28 1.83
C GLY A 24 -2.22 -7.03 2.32
N GLY A 25 -2.58 -7.06 3.59
CA GLY A 25 -3.19 -5.90 4.20
C GLY A 25 -4.64 -5.69 3.83
N VAL A 26 -5.29 -4.81 4.56
CA VAL A 26 -6.68 -4.43 4.33
C VAL A 26 -6.81 -2.95 4.04
N HIS A 27 -5.74 -2.20 4.24
CA HIS A 27 -5.67 -0.78 3.92
C HIS A 27 -4.22 -0.49 3.55
N VAL A 28 -3.99 0.03 2.36
CA VAL A 28 -2.64 0.23 1.85
C VAL A 28 -2.54 1.62 1.26
N ILE A 29 -1.50 2.33 1.65
CA ILE A 29 -1.18 3.63 1.10
C ILE A 29 0.17 3.51 0.42
N VAL A 30 0.25 3.89 -0.85
CA VAL A 30 1.47 3.83 -1.65
C VAL A 30 1.86 5.24 -2.03
N PHE A 31 3.06 5.64 -1.64
CA PHE A 31 3.59 6.97 -1.89
C PHE A 31 4.84 6.85 -2.76
N ASN A 32 4.90 7.62 -3.83
CA ASN A 32 6.10 7.64 -4.66
C ASN A 32 7.10 8.66 -4.09
N ALA A 33 8.07 8.14 -3.37
CA ALA A 33 9.10 8.95 -2.73
C ALA A 33 10.29 9.22 -3.66
N GLY A 34 10.32 8.57 -4.81
CA GLY A 34 11.41 8.75 -5.77
C GLY A 34 11.19 9.93 -6.67
N SER A 35 12.18 10.21 -7.51
CA SER A 35 12.13 11.37 -8.40
C SER A 35 11.57 11.05 -9.78
N HIS A 36 11.23 9.80 -10.04
CA HIS A 36 10.71 9.36 -11.33
C HIS A 36 9.32 8.75 -11.14
N ASP A 37 8.61 8.57 -12.25
CA ASP A 37 7.31 7.94 -12.21
C ASP A 37 7.42 6.46 -11.86
N ALA A 38 6.43 5.96 -11.18
CA ALA A 38 6.25 4.53 -10.92
C ALA A 38 4.85 4.14 -11.35
N THR A 39 4.57 2.86 -11.49
CA THR A 39 3.22 2.41 -11.77
C THR A 39 2.72 1.56 -10.62
N VAL A 40 1.46 1.72 -10.28
CA VAL A 40 0.82 0.99 -9.19
C VAL A 40 -0.58 0.64 -9.64
N GLY A 41 -0.86 -0.68 -9.76
CA GLY A 41 -2.18 -1.12 -10.20
C GLY A 41 -2.56 -0.61 -11.57
N GLY A 42 -1.58 -0.46 -12.46
CA GLY A 42 -1.82 0.06 -13.80
C GLY A 42 -1.91 1.57 -13.90
N LYS A 43 -1.73 2.27 -12.79
CA LYS A 43 -1.82 3.71 -12.76
C LYS A 43 -0.44 4.31 -12.61
N THR A 44 -0.15 5.40 -13.32
CA THR A 44 1.11 6.11 -13.15
C THR A 44 1.06 6.95 -11.89
N LEU A 45 2.04 6.75 -11.02
CA LEU A 45 2.19 7.50 -9.80
C LEU A 45 3.45 8.36 -9.92
N ARG A 46 3.26 9.67 -9.95
CA ARG A 46 4.36 10.61 -10.11
C ARG A 46 5.04 10.86 -8.77
N HIS A 47 6.16 11.55 -8.84
CA HIS A 47 6.88 12.00 -7.65
C HIS A 47 5.91 12.70 -6.68
N ASP A 48 5.96 12.31 -5.42
CA ASP A 48 5.15 12.86 -4.33
C ASP A 48 3.65 12.53 -4.41
N GLU A 49 3.23 11.71 -5.35
CA GLU A 49 1.83 11.30 -5.41
C GLU A 49 1.57 10.08 -4.54
N THR A 50 0.34 9.96 -4.10
CA THR A 50 -0.12 8.88 -3.22
C THR A 50 -1.35 8.22 -3.81
N ILE A 51 -1.43 6.91 -3.68
CA ILE A 51 -2.64 6.17 -4.01
C ILE A 51 -3.01 5.29 -2.82
N GLU A 52 -4.29 5.12 -2.59
CA GLU A 52 -4.79 4.41 -1.42
C GLU A 52 -5.73 3.29 -1.85
N PHE A 53 -5.59 2.14 -1.22
CA PHE A 53 -6.46 0.99 -1.46
C PHE A 53 -7.08 0.56 -0.14
N THR A 54 -8.34 0.16 -0.19
CA THR A 54 -9.05 -0.35 0.99
C THR A 54 -9.78 -1.63 0.60
N ALA A 55 -9.64 -2.66 1.39
CA ALA A 55 -10.37 -3.90 1.20
C ALA A 55 -11.83 -3.68 1.56
N VAL A 56 -12.74 -4.12 0.70
CA VAL A 56 -14.16 -3.86 0.87
C VAL A 56 -14.82 -4.87 1.78
N ASN A 57 -14.46 -6.14 1.65
CA ASN A 57 -15.12 -7.23 2.38
C ASN A 57 -14.19 -7.85 3.41
N VAL A 58 -14.79 -8.39 4.45
CA VAL A 58 -14.05 -9.13 5.45
C VAL A 58 -13.40 -10.35 4.77
N GLY A 59 -12.13 -10.55 5.02
CA GLY A 59 -11.38 -11.64 4.42
C GLY A 59 -10.65 -11.27 3.15
N ASP A 60 -10.98 -10.15 2.53
CA ASP A 60 -10.26 -9.69 1.36
C ASP A 60 -8.89 -9.16 1.76
N VAL A 61 -7.95 -9.33 0.85
CA VAL A 61 -6.64 -8.69 0.97
C VAL A 61 -6.38 -7.90 -0.31
N ILE A 62 -5.57 -6.87 -0.17
CA ILE A 62 -5.24 -6.00 -1.29
C ILE A 62 -4.11 -6.63 -2.08
N GLN A 63 -4.21 -6.55 -3.41
CA GLN A 63 -3.18 -7.04 -4.30
C GLN A 63 -3.09 -6.10 -5.49
N PHE A 64 -1.88 -5.75 -5.88
CA PHE A 64 -1.66 -4.92 -7.06
C PHE A 64 -0.28 -5.20 -7.63
N ASP A 65 -0.15 -4.98 -8.94
CA ASP A 65 1.14 -5.01 -9.60
C ASP A 65 1.75 -3.63 -9.51
N TYR A 66 3.06 -3.57 -9.41
CA TYR A 66 3.76 -2.29 -9.35
C TYR A 66 5.07 -2.37 -10.11
N ASP A 67 5.55 -1.23 -10.54
CA ASP A 67 6.86 -1.10 -11.15
C ASP A 67 7.50 0.19 -10.64
N ALA A 68 8.51 0.05 -9.81
CA ALA A 68 9.25 1.17 -9.25
C ALA A 68 10.74 1.06 -9.58
N THR A 69 11.07 0.44 -10.72
CA THR A 69 12.46 0.20 -11.08
C THR A 69 13.26 1.49 -11.27
N SER A 70 12.58 2.59 -11.57
CA SER A 70 13.23 3.89 -11.74
C SER A 70 12.93 4.83 -10.58
N SER A 71 12.31 4.36 -9.52
CA SER A 71 11.88 5.21 -8.42
C SER A 71 11.87 4.43 -7.12
N ASP A 72 11.24 5.00 -6.10
CA ASP A 72 11.08 4.36 -4.80
C ASP A 72 9.64 4.50 -4.36
N LEU A 73 9.00 3.40 -4.05
CA LEU A 73 7.66 3.41 -3.49
C LEU A 73 7.72 3.10 -2.00
N GLU A 74 7.08 3.94 -1.20
CA GLU A 74 6.85 3.65 0.21
C GLU A 74 5.46 3.09 0.35
N ILE A 75 5.36 1.85 0.78
CA ILE A 75 4.10 1.14 0.92
C ILE A 75 3.82 0.98 2.39
N THR A 76 2.77 1.65 2.87
CA THR A 76 2.32 1.54 4.26
C THR A 76 1.06 0.71 4.27
N ALA A 77 1.12 -0.43 4.90
CA ALA A 77 0.01 -1.38 4.87
C ALA A 77 -0.51 -1.64 6.27
N GLY A 78 -1.82 -1.56 6.41
CA GLY A 78 -2.52 -1.94 7.63
C GLY A 78 -3.01 -3.36 7.52
N PHE A 79 -2.72 -4.17 8.52
CA PHE A 79 -3.11 -5.57 8.57
C PHE A 79 -4.12 -5.77 9.68
N ARG A 80 -5.11 -6.60 9.41
CA ARG A 80 -6.10 -6.92 10.42
C ARG A 80 -5.45 -7.75 11.51
N ARG A 81 -5.78 -7.42 12.74
CA ARG A 81 -5.24 -8.10 13.88
C ARG A 81 -6.36 -8.84 14.58
N ASN A 82 -6.16 -10.07 14.92
CA ASN A 82 -7.16 -10.86 15.64
C ASN A 82 -6.91 -10.82 17.12
#